data_454b9ab68e05edee67562d9cbed3262b
#
_entry.id   454b9ab68e05edee67562d9cbed3262b
#
_cell.length_a   1.000
_cell.length_b   1.000
_cell.length_c   1.000
_cell.angle_alpha   90.00
_cell.angle_beta   90.00
_cell.angle_gamma   90.00
#
_symmetry.space_group_name_H-M   'P 1'
#
loop_
_entity.id
_entity.type
_entity.pdbx_description
1 polymer ?
#
loop_
_entity_poly.entity_id
_entity_poly.type
_entity_poly.pdbx_seq_one_letter_code
_entity_poly.pdbx_strand_id
1 'polypeptide(L)'
;MVILYERELSEFAKLLAQDLDCEKFPLNISQFPNGEFKIEPISLYEKHVLLIFSSLNDINSQLLKYFLILQNLRNAEIIDIFMPYIPYSRQDKSEAFKFVLSILRTLKVRKIITIDIHKPIDDKFIVNILPHELFGQEYLDGDFLVVAPDIGAISRAKAFAEYLHTELITIDKVSGHAENIALVKNRNCLIVDDIIDTGRTIRNAQDVLMIAGAKHIECCVSSEARIVLHKFHTAIAKSISLFS
;
A
#
# COMPACT_ATOMS: atom_id res chain seq x y z
N MET A 1 -7.84 21.27 4.46
CA MET A 1 -7.98 19.79 4.57
C MET A 1 -7.89 19.40 6.03
N VAL A 2 -8.60 18.34 6.44
CA VAL A 2 -8.53 17.77 7.78
C VAL A 2 -8.33 16.26 7.71
N ILE A 3 -7.54 15.69 8.63
CA ILE A 3 -7.34 14.25 8.72
C ILE A 3 -8.26 13.65 9.77
N LEU A 4 -9.01 12.61 9.42
CA LEU A 4 -9.76 11.77 10.33
C LEU A 4 -9.10 10.40 10.48
N TYR A 5 -8.96 9.94 11.72
CA TYR A 5 -8.20 8.71 12.00
C TYR A 5 -8.73 7.98 13.23
N GLU A 6 -8.52 6.67 13.29
CA GLU A 6 -8.74 5.88 14.49
C GLU A 6 -7.56 6.01 15.46
N ARG A 7 -7.82 5.93 16.77
CA ARG A 7 -6.83 6.26 17.83
C ARG A 7 -5.52 5.47 17.74
N GLU A 8 -5.55 4.25 17.26
CA GLU A 8 -4.36 3.42 17.04
C GLU A 8 -3.40 3.99 15.99
N LEU A 9 -3.89 4.85 15.10
CA LEU A 9 -3.08 5.55 14.10
C LEU A 9 -2.64 6.97 14.53
N SER A 10 -2.74 7.29 15.81
CA SER A 10 -2.49 8.66 16.32
C SER A 10 -1.10 9.18 15.99
N GLU A 11 -0.06 8.36 16.09
CA GLU A 11 1.32 8.74 15.75
C GLU A 11 1.46 9.02 14.26
N PHE A 12 1.01 8.12 13.42
CA PHE A 12 1.02 8.30 11.98
C PHE A 12 0.23 9.55 11.55
N ALA A 13 -1.00 9.71 12.06
CA ALA A 13 -1.84 10.85 11.77
C ALA A 13 -1.21 12.18 12.22
N LYS A 14 -0.45 12.18 13.33
CA LYS A 14 0.28 13.36 13.79
C LYS A 14 1.37 13.76 12.80
N LEU A 15 2.21 12.81 12.40
CA LEU A 15 3.31 13.06 11.48
C LEU A 15 2.79 13.48 10.10
N LEU A 16 1.77 12.78 9.61
CA LEU A 16 1.14 13.10 8.32
C LEU A 16 0.50 14.51 8.33
N ALA A 17 -0.15 14.89 9.43
CA ALA A 17 -0.75 16.22 9.57
C ALA A 17 0.31 17.34 9.62
N GLN A 18 1.48 17.08 10.20
CA GLN A 18 2.61 18.00 10.16
C GLN A 18 3.15 18.19 8.74
N ASP A 19 3.33 17.10 7.99
CA ASP A 19 3.82 17.17 6.61
C ASP A 19 2.83 17.82 5.64
N LEU A 20 1.53 17.68 5.90
CA LEU A 20 0.45 18.25 5.08
C LEU A 20 -0.03 19.64 5.55
N ASP A 21 0.54 20.16 6.64
CA ASP A 21 0.14 21.41 7.29
C ASP A 21 -1.38 21.52 7.49
N CYS A 22 -1.95 20.52 8.19
CA CYS A 22 -3.39 20.44 8.38
C CYS A 22 -3.77 19.92 9.78
N GLU A 23 -5.03 20.15 10.17
CA GLU A 23 -5.58 19.63 11.40
C GLU A 23 -5.92 18.14 11.33
N LYS A 24 -6.03 17.51 12.49
CA LYS A 24 -6.41 16.10 12.60
C LYS A 24 -7.33 15.87 13.78
N PHE A 25 -8.31 14.98 13.62
CA PHE A 25 -9.27 14.62 14.66
C PHE A 25 -9.43 13.09 14.75
N PRO A 26 -9.39 12.54 15.96
CA PRO A 26 -9.70 11.13 16.17
C PRO A 26 -11.18 10.87 15.96
N LEU A 27 -11.50 9.75 15.34
CA LEU A 27 -12.85 9.22 15.23
C LEU A 27 -13.31 8.68 16.60
N ASN A 28 -14.53 9.02 17.01
CA ASN A 28 -15.17 8.44 18.19
C ASN A 28 -16.06 7.28 17.75
N ILE A 29 -15.51 6.08 17.86
CA ILE A 29 -16.17 4.84 17.48
C ILE A 29 -16.18 3.91 18.68
N SER A 30 -17.31 3.28 18.94
CA SER A 30 -17.48 2.22 19.92
C SER A 30 -18.25 1.06 19.29
N GLN A 31 -18.36 -0.05 20.00
CA GLN A 31 -19.06 -1.22 19.54
C GLN A 31 -20.06 -1.66 20.60
N PHE A 32 -21.27 -1.99 20.19
CA PHE A 32 -22.27 -2.59 21.05
C PHE A 32 -21.92 -4.05 21.37
N PRO A 33 -22.47 -4.64 22.46
CA PRO A 33 -22.20 -6.05 22.80
C PRO A 33 -22.56 -7.07 21.71
N ASN A 34 -23.50 -6.71 20.83
CA ASN A 34 -23.90 -7.54 19.68
C ASN A 34 -22.98 -7.39 18.45
N GLY A 35 -21.92 -6.56 18.55
CA GLY A 35 -20.94 -6.34 17.48
C GLY A 35 -21.24 -5.18 16.52
N GLU A 36 -22.37 -4.48 16.66
CA GLU A 36 -22.69 -3.31 15.84
C GLU A 36 -21.82 -2.11 16.20
N PHE A 37 -21.36 -1.35 15.19
CA PHE A 37 -20.60 -0.12 15.42
C PHE A 37 -21.51 1.04 15.79
N LYS A 38 -21.13 1.79 16.83
CA LYS A 38 -21.66 3.09 17.17
C LYS A 38 -20.66 4.14 16.74
N ILE A 39 -21.04 4.97 15.76
CA ILE A 39 -20.22 6.07 15.25
C ILE A 39 -20.87 7.36 15.76
N GLU A 40 -20.11 8.12 16.55
CA GLU A 40 -20.58 9.44 17.01
C GLU A 40 -20.67 10.41 15.81
N PRO A 41 -21.63 11.33 15.81
CA PRO A 41 -21.77 12.30 14.73
C PRO A 41 -20.47 13.08 14.50
N ILE A 42 -20.08 13.18 13.24
CA ILE A 42 -18.89 13.91 12.83
C ILE A 42 -19.34 15.28 12.35
N SER A 43 -19.16 16.29 13.20
CA SER A 43 -19.44 17.68 12.86
C SER A 43 -18.16 18.33 12.35
N LEU A 44 -18.01 18.38 11.04
CA LEU A 44 -16.90 19.05 10.38
C LEU A 44 -17.42 20.24 9.58
N TYR A 45 -16.72 21.35 9.73
CA TYR A 45 -16.90 22.53 8.87
C TYR A 45 -15.93 22.51 7.69
N GLU A 46 -15.07 21.51 7.64
CA GLU A 46 -14.02 21.38 6.64
C GLU A 46 -14.56 20.84 5.32
N LYS A 47 -14.13 21.48 4.26
CA LYS A 47 -14.55 21.12 2.89
C LYS A 47 -13.86 19.88 2.35
N HIS A 48 -12.60 19.65 2.75
CA HIS A 48 -11.77 18.53 2.30
C HIS A 48 -11.37 17.66 3.48
N VAL A 49 -11.76 16.40 3.43
CA VAL A 49 -11.47 15.37 4.44
C VAL A 49 -10.56 14.31 3.85
N LEU A 50 -9.47 13.99 4.57
CA LEU A 50 -8.66 12.80 4.36
C LEU A 50 -8.99 11.79 5.46
N LEU A 51 -9.64 10.70 5.12
CA LEU A 51 -9.95 9.61 6.05
C LEU A 51 -8.87 8.54 5.96
N ILE A 52 -8.25 8.20 7.11
CA ILE A 52 -7.25 7.13 7.18
C ILE A 52 -7.91 5.82 7.58
N PHE A 53 -7.82 4.82 6.71
CA PHE A 53 -8.31 3.46 6.95
C PHE A 53 -7.26 2.64 7.72
N SER A 54 -7.64 2.08 8.86
CA SER A 54 -6.68 1.58 9.85
C SER A 54 -6.38 0.09 9.84
N SER A 55 -7.10 -0.77 9.15
CA SER A 55 -6.99 -2.19 9.51
C SER A 55 -6.60 -3.15 8.40
N LEU A 56 -5.69 -4.08 8.78
CA LEU A 56 -5.36 -5.29 8.03
C LEU A 56 -6.08 -6.53 8.59
N ASN A 57 -6.65 -6.43 9.80
CA ASN A 57 -7.37 -7.51 10.47
C ASN A 57 -8.88 -7.31 10.33
N ASP A 58 -9.62 -8.42 10.28
CA ASP A 58 -11.10 -8.41 10.17
C ASP A 58 -11.62 -7.45 9.09
N ILE A 59 -11.09 -7.62 7.89
CA ILE A 59 -11.31 -6.73 6.74
C ILE A 59 -12.80 -6.47 6.48
N ASN A 60 -13.68 -7.46 6.67
CA ASN A 60 -15.10 -7.30 6.38
C ASN A 60 -15.80 -6.36 7.35
N SER A 61 -15.58 -6.54 8.67
CA SER A 61 -16.11 -5.61 9.68
C SER A 61 -15.53 -4.22 9.53
N GLN A 62 -14.23 -4.13 9.26
CA GLN A 62 -13.58 -2.85 9.02
C GLN A 62 -14.18 -2.12 7.81
N LEU A 63 -14.39 -2.81 6.71
CA LEU A 63 -14.96 -2.21 5.50
C LEU A 63 -16.37 -1.67 5.79
N LEU A 64 -17.22 -2.44 6.48
CA LEU A 64 -18.54 -1.98 6.89
C LEU A 64 -18.47 -0.74 7.80
N LYS A 65 -17.58 -0.75 8.80
CA LYS A 65 -17.34 0.39 9.68
C LYS A 65 -17.02 1.66 8.87
N TYR A 66 -16.10 1.56 7.91
CA TYR A 66 -15.71 2.70 7.09
C TYR A 66 -16.83 3.18 6.14
N PHE A 67 -17.66 2.31 5.63
CA PHE A 67 -18.85 2.72 4.88
C PHE A 67 -19.81 3.54 5.75
N LEU A 68 -20.00 3.14 7.01
CA LEU A 68 -20.81 3.89 7.96
C LEU A 68 -20.19 5.27 8.31
N ILE A 69 -18.84 5.33 8.47
CA ILE A 69 -18.12 6.58 8.68
C ILE A 69 -18.31 7.51 7.48
N LEU A 70 -18.09 7.01 6.27
CA LEU A 70 -18.25 7.79 5.03
C LEU A 70 -19.66 8.32 4.85
N GLN A 71 -20.68 7.54 5.23
CA GLN A 71 -22.07 8.00 5.20
C GLN A 71 -22.30 9.19 6.15
N ASN A 72 -21.57 9.27 7.26
CA ASN A 72 -21.61 10.43 8.17
C ASN A 72 -20.84 11.63 7.61
N LEU A 73 -19.91 11.44 6.67
CA LEU A 73 -19.11 12.49 6.03
C LEU A 73 -19.75 13.06 4.76
N ARG A 74 -20.93 12.63 4.36
CA ARG A 74 -21.58 13.02 3.08
C ARG A 74 -21.75 14.52 2.86
N ASN A 75 -21.63 15.35 3.90
CA ASN A 75 -21.70 16.81 3.85
C ASN A 75 -20.33 17.45 3.53
N ALA A 76 -19.24 16.73 3.58
CA ALA A 76 -17.94 17.19 3.09
C ALA A 76 -18.00 17.39 1.56
N GLU A 77 -17.31 18.42 1.05
CA GLU A 77 -17.23 18.66 -0.39
C GLU A 77 -16.30 17.66 -1.10
N ILE A 78 -15.19 17.32 -0.44
CA ILE A 78 -14.18 16.41 -0.94
C ILE A 78 -13.85 15.38 0.13
N ILE A 79 -13.88 14.11 -0.24
CA ILE A 79 -13.45 13.00 0.63
C ILE A 79 -12.40 12.20 -0.12
N ASP A 80 -11.18 12.17 0.41
CA ASP A 80 -10.13 11.26 0.01
C ASP A 80 -9.91 10.22 1.10
N ILE A 81 -9.49 9.01 0.71
CA ILE A 81 -9.18 7.94 1.67
C ILE A 81 -7.73 7.51 1.46
N PHE A 82 -6.95 7.50 2.53
CA PHE A 82 -5.73 6.73 2.58
C PHE A 82 -6.04 5.33 3.10
N MET A 83 -5.92 4.35 2.22
CA MET A 83 -6.24 2.94 2.47
C MET A 83 -5.00 2.11 2.11
N PRO A 84 -4.09 1.81 3.07
CA PRO A 84 -2.82 1.14 2.79
C PRO A 84 -2.96 -0.17 2.02
N TYR A 85 -4.09 -0.84 2.20
CA TYR A 85 -4.50 -2.01 1.43
C TYR A 85 -5.97 -1.87 1.03
N ILE A 86 -6.28 -1.99 -0.25
CA ILE A 86 -7.68 -1.99 -0.71
C ILE A 86 -8.23 -3.41 -0.58
N PRO A 87 -9.26 -3.62 0.26
CA PRO A 87 -9.89 -4.94 0.40
C PRO A 87 -10.34 -5.54 -0.94
N TYR A 88 -10.17 -6.83 -1.08
CA TYR A 88 -10.49 -7.61 -2.29
C TYR A 88 -9.63 -7.32 -3.53
N SER A 89 -8.61 -6.45 -3.46
CA SER A 89 -7.74 -6.12 -4.60
C SER A 89 -6.91 -7.31 -5.12
N ARG A 90 -6.72 -8.37 -4.32
CA ARG A 90 -6.12 -9.64 -4.78
C ARG A 90 -7.01 -10.39 -5.76
N GLN A 91 -8.31 -10.12 -5.75
CA GLN A 91 -9.31 -10.75 -6.60
C GLN A 91 -9.68 -9.83 -7.78
N ASP A 92 -8.67 -9.34 -8.49
CA ASP A 92 -8.77 -8.33 -9.56
C ASP A 92 -9.81 -8.64 -10.65
N LYS A 93 -10.05 -9.91 -10.90
CA LYS A 93 -11.06 -10.38 -11.86
C LYS A 93 -12.44 -10.61 -11.24
N SER A 94 -12.57 -10.45 -9.92
CA SER A 94 -13.84 -10.69 -9.24
C SER A 94 -14.71 -9.44 -9.20
N GLU A 95 -16.01 -9.64 -9.23
CA GLU A 95 -16.99 -8.58 -9.03
C GLU A 95 -16.91 -7.96 -7.62
N ALA A 96 -16.33 -8.67 -6.64
CA ALA A 96 -16.20 -8.19 -5.26
C ALA A 96 -15.35 -6.92 -5.17
N PHE A 97 -14.21 -6.87 -5.87
CA PHE A 97 -13.37 -5.68 -5.90
C PHE A 97 -14.06 -4.49 -6.56
N LYS A 98 -14.68 -4.72 -7.74
CA LYS A 98 -15.45 -3.69 -8.44
C LYS A 98 -16.61 -3.18 -7.58
N PHE A 99 -17.26 -4.07 -6.84
CA PHE A 99 -18.35 -3.73 -5.92
C PHE A 99 -17.86 -2.80 -4.80
N VAL A 100 -16.73 -3.11 -4.14
CA VAL A 100 -16.13 -2.23 -3.13
C VAL A 100 -15.85 -0.83 -3.70
N LEU A 101 -15.22 -0.75 -4.88
CA LEU A 101 -14.95 0.54 -5.52
C LEU A 101 -16.24 1.30 -5.86
N SER A 102 -17.30 0.59 -6.29
CA SER A 102 -18.59 1.22 -6.61
C SER A 102 -19.25 1.83 -5.37
N ILE A 103 -19.20 1.15 -4.23
CA ILE A 103 -19.72 1.68 -2.96
C ILE A 103 -18.92 2.94 -2.55
N LEU A 104 -17.60 2.90 -2.61
CA LEU A 104 -16.77 4.06 -2.25
C LEU A 104 -17.09 5.27 -3.12
N ARG A 105 -17.31 5.09 -4.43
CA ARG A 105 -17.78 6.16 -5.33
C ARG A 105 -19.17 6.68 -4.96
N THR A 106 -20.10 5.79 -4.64
CA THR A 106 -21.45 6.16 -4.20
C THR A 106 -21.41 6.97 -2.90
N LEU A 107 -20.46 6.69 -2.02
CA LEU A 107 -20.20 7.43 -0.78
C LEU A 107 -19.35 8.69 -1.00
N LYS A 108 -19.26 9.17 -2.26
CA LYS A 108 -18.59 10.42 -2.66
C LYS A 108 -17.08 10.46 -2.39
N VAL A 109 -16.42 9.33 -2.28
CA VAL A 109 -14.96 9.31 -2.24
C VAL A 109 -14.44 9.80 -3.59
N ARG A 110 -13.56 10.80 -3.57
CA ARG A 110 -12.91 11.34 -4.77
C ARG A 110 -11.75 10.47 -5.20
N LYS A 111 -10.89 10.08 -4.25
CA LYS A 111 -9.69 9.27 -4.52
C LYS A 111 -9.39 8.31 -3.37
N ILE A 112 -8.79 7.19 -3.73
CA ILE A 112 -8.18 6.23 -2.81
C ILE A 112 -6.68 6.31 -3.01
N ILE A 113 -5.93 6.61 -1.96
CA ILE A 113 -4.48 6.53 -1.90
C ILE A 113 -4.13 5.19 -1.26
N THR A 114 -3.34 4.37 -1.93
CA THR A 114 -2.98 3.01 -1.46
C THR A 114 -1.50 2.73 -1.66
N ILE A 115 -1.01 1.70 -0.98
CA ILE A 115 0.37 1.24 -1.09
C ILE A 115 0.39 -0.05 -1.91
N ASP A 116 1.10 -0.02 -3.02
CA ASP A 116 1.45 -1.16 -3.88
C ASP A 116 0.27 -2.13 -4.11
N ILE A 117 -0.68 -1.69 -4.91
CA ILE A 117 -1.82 -2.53 -5.27
C ILE A 117 -1.34 -3.78 -6.03
N HIS A 118 -1.89 -4.93 -5.67
CA HIS A 118 -1.44 -6.25 -6.16
C HIS A 118 -1.28 -6.33 -7.68
N LYS A 119 -2.20 -5.71 -8.42
CA LYS A 119 -2.09 -5.57 -9.87
C LYS A 119 -2.34 -4.14 -10.29
N PRO A 120 -1.56 -3.61 -11.24
CA PRO A 120 -1.80 -2.27 -11.78
C PRO A 120 -3.23 -2.12 -12.29
N ILE A 121 -3.87 -1.02 -11.92
CA ILE A 121 -5.22 -0.66 -12.34
C ILE A 121 -5.13 0.71 -12.99
N ASP A 122 -5.57 0.81 -14.23
CA ASP A 122 -5.73 2.09 -14.92
C ASP A 122 -7.07 2.72 -14.51
N ASP A 123 -7.11 3.26 -13.31
CA ASP A 123 -8.26 3.96 -12.76
C ASP A 123 -7.80 5.21 -12.01
N LYS A 124 -8.13 6.37 -12.51
CA LYS A 124 -7.80 7.68 -11.89
C LYS A 124 -8.37 7.86 -10.48
N PHE A 125 -9.26 6.99 -10.06
CA PHE A 125 -9.79 6.92 -8.70
C PHE A 125 -8.76 6.40 -7.69
N ILE A 126 -7.73 5.67 -8.15
CA ILE A 126 -6.73 5.03 -7.30
C ILE A 126 -5.36 5.68 -7.55
N VAL A 127 -4.76 6.18 -6.48
CA VAL A 127 -3.38 6.65 -6.43
C VAL A 127 -2.55 5.56 -5.76
N ASN A 128 -1.66 4.92 -6.51
CA ASN A 128 -0.87 3.81 -6.03
C ASN A 128 0.57 4.24 -5.74
N ILE A 129 0.97 4.19 -4.48
CA ILE A 129 2.34 4.47 -4.03
C ILE A 129 3.17 3.19 -4.23
N LEU A 130 4.21 3.26 -5.03
CA LEU A 130 5.04 2.10 -5.36
C LEU A 130 6.17 1.86 -4.32
N PRO A 131 6.68 0.62 -4.19
CA PRO A 131 7.69 0.27 -3.20
C PRO A 131 8.94 1.15 -3.24
N HIS A 132 9.44 1.53 -4.43
CA HIS A 132 10.62 2.37 -4.54
C HIS A 132 10.41 3.80 -3.99
N GLU A 133 9.17 4.30 -3.96
CA GLU A 133 8.85 5.61 -3.39
C GLU A 133 8.94 5.60 -1.85
N LEU A 134 8.80 4.42 -1.24
CA LEU A 134 8.85 4.22 0.20
C LEU A 134 10.25 3.80 0.67
N PHE A 135 10.80 2.77 0.05
CA PHE A 135 12.02 2.10 0.48
C PHE A 135 13.26 2.44 -0.34
N GLY A 136 13.11 3.05 -1.52
CA GLY A 136 14.21 3.21 -2.48
C GLY A 136 15.44 3.91 -1.90
N GLN A 137 15.25 4.87 -1.01
CA GLN A 137 16.34 5.59 -0.34
C GLN A 137 17.26 4.66 0.47
N GLU A 138 16.73 3.61 1.06
CA GLU A 138 17.48 2.66 1.89
C GLU A 138 18.46 1.81 1.07
N TYR A 139 18.22 1.69 -0.23
CA TYR A 139 18.98 0.83 -1.14
C TYR A 139 19.87 1.58 -2.13
N LEU A 140 19.86 2.94 -2.14
CA LEU A 140 20.63 3.75 -3.10
C LEU A 140 22.14 3.51 -3.04
N ASP A 141 22.68 3.33 -1.84
CA ASP A 141 24.12 3.14 -1.62
C ASP A 141 24.57 1.67 -1.77
N GLY A 142 23.61 0.76 -1.99
CA GLY A 142 23.85 -0.67 -2.17
C GLY A 142 23.99 -1.04 -3.64
N ASP A 143 25.01 -1.83 -3.99
CA ASP A 143 25.15 -2.39 -5.33
C ASP A 143 24.24 -3.62 -5.48
N PHE A 144 22.93 -3.37 -5.59
CA PHE A 144 21.91 -4.42 -5.72
C PHE A 144 21.45 -4.62 -7.16
N LEU A 145 21.32 -5.88 -7.58
CA LEU A 145 20.45 -6.27 -8.68
C LEU A 145 19.02 -6.43 -8.17
N VAL A 146 18.05 -5.86 -8.84
CA VAL A 146 16.64 -6.01 -8.45
C VAL A 146 16.07 -7.30 -9.07
N VAL A 147 15.29 -8.02 -8.28
CA VAL A 147 14.73 -9.33 -8.65
C VAL A 147 13.21 -9.31 -8.52
N ALA A 148 12.53 -9.65 -9.62
CA ALA A 148 11.13 -10.02 -9.62
C ALA A 148 11.01 -11.53 -9.34
N PRO A 149 10.45 -11.98 -8.20
CA PRO A 149 10.40 -13.39 -7.85
C PRO A 149 9.34 -14.18 -8.62
N ASP A 150 8.43 -13.49 -9.30
CA ASP A 150 7.50 -14.07 -10.28
C ASP A 150 6.96 -12.98 -11.26
N ILE A 151 6.15 -13.42 -12.22
CA ILE A 151 5.59 -12.54 -13.27
C ILE A 151 4.72 -11.41 -12.68
N GLY A 152 4.03 -11.66 -11.56
CA GLY A 152 3.18 -10.66 -10.89
C GLY A 152 3.97 -9.49 -10.29
N ALA A 153 5.23 -9.74 -9.93
CA ALA A 153 6.12 -8.74 -9.33
C ALA A 153 6.89 -7.89 -10.36
N ILE A 154 6.88 -8.24 -11.66
CA ILE A 154 7.73 -7.59 -12.68
C ILE A 154 7.51 -6.07 -12.72
N SER A 155 6.28 -5.60 -12.71
CA SER A 155 5.98 -4.16 -12.82
C SER A 155 6.60 -3.34 -11.67
N ARG A 156 6.46 -3.82 -10.42
CA ARG A 156 7.02 -3.15 -9.23
C ARG A 156 8.53 -3.25 -9.16
N ALA A 157 9.08 -4.42 -9.48
CA ALA A 157 10.51 -4.65 -9.50
C ALA A 157 11.20 -3.82 -10.59
N LYS A 158 10.56 -3.65 -11.76
CA LYS A 158 11.05 -2.80 -12.84
C LYS A 158 11.14 -1.34 -12.40
N ALA A 159 10.09 -0.80 -11.79
CA ALA A 159 10.10 0.57 -11.27
C ALA A 159 11.19 0.76 -10.20
N PHE A 160 11.43 -0.26 -9.38
CA PHE A 160 12.49 -0.23 -8.38
C PHE A 160 13.89 -0.28 -9.02
N ALA A 161 14.10 -1.12 -10.03
CA ALA A 161 15.35 -1.21 -10.79
C ALA A 161 15.67 0.11 -11.54
N GLU A 162 14.67 0.74 -12.15
CA GLU A 162 14.79 2.06 -12.78
C GLU A 162 15.18 3.13 -11.74
N TYR A 163 14.61 3.11 -10.54
CA TYR A 163 14.94 4.04 -9.47
C TYR A 163 16.39 3.86 -8.97
N LEU A 164 16.87 2.63 -8.84
CA LEU A 164 18.24 2.32 -8.40
C LEU A 164 19.27 2.37 -9.55
N HIS A 165 18.84 2.62 -10.78
CA HIS A 165 19.69 2.57 -11.99
C HIS A 165 20.45 1.25 -12.14
N THR A 166 19.77 0.13 -11.94
CA THR A 166 20.34 -1.22 -11.99
C THR A 166 19.55 -2.17 -12.91
N GLU A 167 20.08 -3.36 -13.13
CA GLU A 167 19.43 -4.37 -13.95
C GLU A 167 18.34 -5.11 -13.18
N LEU A 168 17.35 -5.59 -13.95
CA LEU A 168 16.26 -6.41 -13.47
C LEU A 168 16.52 -7.89 -13.79
N ILE A 169 16.39 -8.73 -12.78
CA ILE A 169 16.32 -10.19 -12.90
C ILE A 169 14.86 -10.60 -12.80
N THR A 170 14.37 -11.41 -13.72
CA THR A 170 13.02 -11.97 -13.64
C THR A 170 13.06 -13.49 -13.48
N ILE A 171 12.28 -14.02 -12.55
CA ILE A 171 12.19 -15.45 -12.29
C ILE A 171 10.78 -15.92 -12.64
N ASP A 172 10.65 -16.85 -13.59
CA ASP A 172 9.38 -17.53 -13.85
C ASP A 172 9.34 -18.85 -13.09
N LYS A 173 8.53 -18.89 -12.05
CA LYS A 173 8.36 -20.07 -11.19
C LYS A 173 7.66 -21.24 -11.88
N VAL A 174 7.00 -21.02 -13.02
CA VAL A 174 6.27 -22.06 -13.74
C VAL A 174 7.22 -22.82 -14.67
N SER A 175 8.02 -22.10 -15.44
CA SER A 175 9.00 -22.70 -16.36
C SER A 175 10.36 -22.98 -15.70
N GLY A 176 10.63 -22.39 -14.52
CA GLY A 176 11.96 -22.40 -13.89
C GLY A 176 12.98 -21.53 -14.65
N HIS A 177 12.53 -20.76 -15.64
CA HIS A 177 13.39 -19.88 -16.42
C HIS A 177 13.66 -18.58 -15.64
N ALA A 178 14.90 -18.11 -15.72
CA ALA A 178 15.29 -16.82 -15.15
C ALA A 178 16.04 -15.99 -16.20
N GLU A 179 15.52 -14.81 -16.50
CA GLU A 179 16.18 -13.87 -17.40
C GLU A 179 17.30 -13.13 -16.66
N ASN A 180 18.40 -12.87 -17.35
CA ASN A 180 19.58 -12.16 -16.85
C ASN A 180 20.27 -12.85 -15.65
N ILE A 181 19.98 -14.10 -15.36
CA ILE A 181 20.49 -14.82 -14.18
C ILE A 181 22.03 -14.87 -14.11
N ALA A 182 22.70 -14.80 -15.26
CA ALA A 182 24.17 -14.78 -15.32
C ALA A 182 24.80 -13.57 -14.63
N LEU A 183 24.04 -12.46 -14.46
CA LEU A 183 24.49 -11.24 -13.79
C LEU A 183 24.56 -11.40 -12.25
N VAL A 184 23.91 -12.43 -11.70
CA VAL A 184 23.75 -12.64 -10.25
C VAL A 184 25.06 -13.01 -9.56
N LYS A 185 25.99 -13.65 -10.29
CA LYS A 185 27.23 -14.18 -9.70
C LYS A 185 28.04 -13.10 -8.97
N ASN A 186 28.28 -13.33 -7.68
CA ASN A 186 28.99 -12.41 -6.76
C ASN A 186 28.34 -11.02 -6.59
N ARG A 187 27.05 -10.85 -6.92
CA ARG A 187 26.31 -9.60 -6.75
C ARG A 187 25.32 -9.71 -5.57
N ASN A 188 24.99 -8.56 -4.99
CA ASN A 188 23.89 -8.46 -4.06
C ASN A 188 22.56 -8.44 -4.84
N CYS A 189 21.55 -9.09 -4.29
CA CYS A 189 20.22 -9.19 -4.93
C CYS A 189 19.15 -8.67 -3.99
N LEU A 190 18.24 -7.85 -4.51
CA LEU A 190 17.09 -7.32 -3.79
C LEU A 190 15.81 -7.88 -4.42
N ILE A 191 15.16 -8.81 -3.73
CA ILE A 191 13.87 -9.35 -4.16
C ILE A 191 12.79 -8.32 -3.80
N VAL A 192 11.97 -7.92 -4.79
CA VAL A 192 10.89 -6.93 -4.59
C VAL A 192 9.54 -7.60 -4.85
N ASP A 193 8.67 -7.60 -3.82
CA ASP A 193 7.31 -8.15 -3.91
C ASP A 193 6.31 -7.34 -3.08
N ASP A 194 4.98 -7.59 -3.22
CA ASP A 194 3.96 -6.88 -2.45
C ASP A 194 3.63 -7.55 -1.11
N ILE A 195 3.62 -8.86 -1.05
CA ILE A 195 3.16 -9.62 0.12
C ILE A 195 3.96 -10.89 0.30
N ILE A 196 4.34 -11.14 1.55
CA ILE A 196 4.76 -12.47 2.00
C ILE A 196 3.53 -13.15 2.63
N ASP A 197 2.90 -14.07 1.90
CA ASP A 197 1.82 -14.91 2.43
C ASP A 197 2.44 -16.14 3.12
N THR A 198 2.77 -17.18 2.36
CA THR A 198 3.45 -18.39 2.88
C THR A 198 4.98 -18.30 2.82
N GLY A 199 5.51 -17.27 2.20
CA GLY A 199 6.93 -17.10 1.91
C GLY A 199 7.46 -18.03 0.80
N ARG A 200 6.59 -18.83 0.17
CA ARG A 200 7.02 -19.81 -0.84
C ARG A 200 7.64 -19.18 -2.07
N THR A 201 7.05 -18.08 -2.58
CA THR A 201 7.58 -17.35 -3.75
C THR A 201 8.97 -16.81 -3.45
N ILE A 202 9.14 -16.16 -2.29
CA ILE A 202 10.44 -15.61 -1.88
C ILE A 202 11.49 -16.71 -1.70
N ARG A 203 11.15 -17.81 -0.99
CA ARG A 203 12.08 -18.94 -0.81
C ARG A 203 12.53 -19.55 -2.14
N ASN A 204 11.61 -19.78 -3.07
CA ASN A 204 11.97 -20.30 -4.39
C ASN A 204 12.91 -19.35 -5.14
N ALA A 205 12.67 -18.05 -5.07
CA ALA A 205 13.55 -17.05 -5.68
C ALA A 205 14.93 -17.05 -4.99
N GLN A 206 15.00 -17.13 -3.67
CA GLN A 206 16.26 -17.24 -2.92
C GLN A 206 17.06 -18.46 -3.34
N ASP A 207 16.42 -19.63 -3.46
CA ASP A 207 17.09 -20.86 -3.90
C ASP A 207 17.71 -20.71 -5.31
N VAL A 208 16.98 -20.13 -6.25
CA VAL A 208 17.47 -19.86 -7.63
C VAL A 208 18.67 -18.90 -7.58
N LEU A 209 18.60 -17.83 -6.83
CA LEU A 209 19.67 -16.84 -6.70
C LEU A 209 20.93 -17.42 -6.01
N MET A 210 20.75 -18.24 -4.98
CA MET A 210 21.86 -18.93 -4.31
C MET A 210 22.58 -19.88 -5.26
N ILE A 211 21.84 -20.67 -6.05
CA ILE A 211 22.41 -21.58 -7.06
C ILE A 211 23.18 -20.77 -8.12
N ALA A 212 22.67 -19.58 -8.50
CA ALA A 212 23.34 -18.67 -9.44
C ALA A 212 24.59 -17.97 -8.86
N GLY A 213 24.85 -18.13 -7.56
CA GLY A 213 26.03 -17.58 -6.87
C GLY A 213 25.86 -16.15 -6.38
N ALA A 214 24.65 -15.74 -5.97
CA ALA A 214 24.42 -14.47 -5.30
C ALA A 214 25.34 -14.31 -4.07
N LYS A 215 25.89 -13.11 -3.86
CA LYS A 215 26.72 -12.79 -2.71
C LYS A 215 25.88 -12.55 -1.46
N HIS A 216 24.79 -11.84 -1.62
CA HIS A 216 23.84 -11.47 -0.55
C HIS A 216 22.45 -11.35 -1.16
N ILE A 217 21.42 -11.67 -0.38
CA ILE A 217 20.03 -11.58 -0.82
C ILE A 217 19.21 -10.88 0.26
N GLU A 218 18.56 -9.78 -0.11
CA GLU A 218 17.60 -9.06 0.71
C GLU A 218 16.21 -9.10 0.07
N CYS A 219 15.18 -8.81 0.88
CA CYS A 219 13.80 -8.73 0.43
C CYS A 219 13.19 -7.39 0.83
N CYS A 220 12.62 -6.69 -0.14
CA CYS A 220 11.77 -5.52 0.07
C CYS A 220 10.33 -5.88 -0.23
N VAL A 221 9.48 -5.86 0.78
CA VAL A 221 8.08 -6.26 0.67
C VAL A 221 7.18 -5.13 1.13
N SER A 222 6.35 -4.61 0.25
CA SER A 222 5.53 -3.42 0.54
C SER A 222 4.46 -3.65 1.61
N SER A 223 4.09 -4.90 1.91
CA SER A 223 3.22 -5.19 3.05
C SER A 223 3.79 -4.75 4.39
N GLU A 224 5.10 -4.65 4.55
CA GLU A 224 5.73 -4.12 5.76
C GLU A 224 5.42 -2.64 5.96
N ALA A 225 5.41 -1.83 4.89
CA ALA A 225 5.05 -0.42 4.99
C ALA A 225 3.65 -0.21 5.57
N ARG A 226 2.72 -1.15 5.33
CA ARG A 226 1.35 -1.10 5.85
C ARG A 226 1.28 -1.25 7.37
N ILE A 227 2.32 -1.83 7.99
CA ILE A 227 2.40 -2.05 9.44
C ILE A 227 3.11 -0.86 10.12
N VAL A 228 4.12 -0.29 9.47
CA VAL A 228 4.97 0.77 10.05
C VAL A 228 4.78 2.12 9.33
N LEU A 229 3.55 2.49 9.07
CA LEU A 229 3.16 3.71 8.33
C LEU A 229 3.86 4.98 8.81
N HIS A 230 4.11 5.10 10.13
CA HIS A 230 4.76 6.26 10.72
C HIS A 230 6.18 6.49 10.18
N LYS A 231 6.87 5.47 9.66
CA LYS A 231 8.19 5.63 9.03
C LYS A 231 8.12 6.24 7.63
N PHE A 232 6.96 6.17 6.98
CA PHE A 232 6.77 6.56 5.59
C PHE A 232 5.85 7.77 5.41
N HIS A 233 5.54 8.49 6.51
CA HIS A 233 4.58 9.60 6.49
C HIS A 233 4.92 10.67 5.43
N THR A 234 6.20 11.04 5.30
CA THR A 234 6.65 12.05 4.33
C THR A 234 6.44 11.61 2.88
N ALA A 235 6.76 10.36 2.54
CA ALA A 235 6.53 9.84 1.19
C ALA A 235 5.02 9.78 0.87
N ILE A 236 4.21 9.36 1.85
CA ILE A 236 2.76 9.30 1.73
C ILE A 236 2.18 10.72 1.60
N ALA A 237 2.63 11.69 2.40
CA ALA A 237 2.23 13.09 2.31
C ALA A 237 2.54 13.69 0.94
N LYS A 238 3.73 13.44 0.40
CA LYS A 238 4.12 13.87 -0.94
C LYS A 238 3.16 13.33 -2.00
N SER A 239 2.83 12.04 -1.93
CA SER A 239 1.88 11.43 -2.87
C SER A 239 0.47 11.99 -2.74
N ILE A 240 0.02 12.32 -1.52
CA ILE A 240 -1.28 12.97 -1.28
C ILE A 240 -1.28 14.39 -1.89
N SER A 241 -0.24 15.17 -1.65
CA SER A 241 -0.14 16.57 -2.12
C SER A 241 -0.11 16.71 -3.64
N LEU A 242 0.42 15.72 -4.36
CA LEU A 242 0.45 15.73 -5.83
C LEU A 242 -0.96 15.64 -6.46
N PHE A 243 -1.97 15.24 -5.69
CA PHE A 243 -3.33 15.00 -6.17
C PHE A 243 -4.40 15.81 -5.41
N SER A 244 -3.97 16.72 -4.54
CA SER A 244 -4.85 17.61 -3.72
C SER A 244 -5.42 18.77 -4.53
#